data_c183462884c71a1b3dde6dcadbd7a3d5
#
_entry.id   c183462884c71a1b3dde6dcadbd7a3d5
#
_cell.length_a   1.000
_cell.length_b   1.000
_cell.length_c   1.000
_cell.angle_alpha   90.00
_cell.angle_beta   90.00
_cell.angle_gamma   90.00
#
_symmetry.space_group_name_H-M   'P 1'
#
loop_
_entity.id
_entity.type
_entity.pdbx_description
1 polymer ?
#
loop_
_entity_poly.entity_id
_entity_poly.type
_entity_poly.pdbx_seq_one_letter_code
_entity_poly.pdbx_strand_id
1 'polypeptide(L)'
;MSQAKAPAAAEKRGSRDVPERIGKYVIINEVGQGSTGRVFLSHDTYYGRDVAIKLYNIESEDDEQKARVTRKMFFNEAQMMGRLQHPNILPIYDAGEENGAYYVVTEHVHGARTLNAYCRPDNLLRVDDVVEILFKAAKGLHYAHGRGVVHRDIKPSNIMLTLDNDVRIIDFGIALIKDSNVSRIEGIAGSPSYMSPEQVQSAEITHKSDIYSLGAVMYELLTGFRPFRANSLSKLLHQIVYATPAPIHTLREGIPEEIENVVMTALLKEPEKRFASAIELAGALTKLHQKLRSEHDRLDRQEQFDVLRKLRFFHDFSHAEIWEVLRASEWCTYQPEDEIIREGELDDRFYIIVNGSVSVESGRRQTGVLGEGDCFGEASYVRGARRTATIKAISPLTLVRVSSTLLEQSSSACQLRFNKVFLRSLIERLQGIAPAAT
;
A
#
# COMPACT_ATOMS: atom_id res chain seq x y z
N MET A 1 -64.56 -6.21 -28.74
CA MET A 1 -63.85 -7.30 -28.04
C MET A 1 -62.44 -7.33 -28.61
N SER A 2 -61.53 -6.65 -27.92
CA SER A 2 -60.11 -6.62 -28.31
C SER A 2 -59.30 -7.19 -27.14
N GLN A 3 -58.64 -8.32 -27.39
CA GLN A 3 -57.81 -8.97 -26.41
C GLN A 3 -56.44 -8.27 -26.37
N ALA A 4 -56.11 -7.73 -25.21
CA ALA A 4 -54.79 -7.20 -24.94
C ALA A 4 -53.80 -8.37 -24.72
N LYS A 5 -52.71 -8.41 -25.52
CA LYS A 5 -51.57 -9.27 -25.36
C LYS A 5 -50.71 -8.81 -24.17
N ALA A 6 -50.49 -9.67 -23.20
CA ALA A 6 -49.55 -9.47 -22.11
C ALA A 6 -48.09 -9.39 -22.63
N PRO A 7 -47.22 -8.55 -22.02
CA PRO A 7 -45.83 -8.46 -22.42
C PRO A 7 -45.06 -9.73 -21.96
N ALA A 8 -44.21 -10.20 -22.89
CA ALA A 8 -43.31 -11.35 -22.68
C ALA A 8 -42.35 -11.10 -21.50
N ALA A 9 -42.22 -12.07 -20.66
CA ALA A 9 -41.26 -12.09 -19.54
C ALA A 9 -39.83 -11.94 -20.05
N ALA A 10 -39.10 -10.98 -19.52
CA ALA A 10 -37.67 -10.85 -19.72
C ALA A 10 -36.97 -12.11 -19.20
N GLU A 11 -36.29 -12.82 -20.09
CA GLU A 11 -35.43 -13.93 -19.73
C GLU A 11 -34.36 -13.43 -18.73
N LYS A 12 -34.39 -13.96 -17.53
CA LYS A 12 -33.32 -13.82 -16.53
C LYS A 12 -32.05 -14.42 -17.13
N ARG A 13 -31.06 -13.59 -17.42
CA ARG A 13 -29.69 -14.01 -17.68
C ARG A 13 -29.26 -14.89 -16.50
N GLY A 14 -28.99 -16.18 -16.77
CA GLY A 14 -28.66 -17.18 -15.78
C GLY A 14 -27.50 -16.72 -14.89
N SER A 15 -27.71 -16.73 -13.59
CA SER A 15 -26.66 -16.73 -12.59
C SER A 15 -25.90 -18.06 -12.80
N ARG A 16 -24.65 -17.98 -13.29
CA ARG A 16 -23.77 -19.15 -13.25
C ARG A 16 -23.59 -19.51 -11.79
N ASP A 17 -24.05 -20.69 -11.40
CA ASP A 17 -24.00 -21.16 -10.02
C ASP A 17 -22.56 -21.11 -9.51
N VAL A 18 -22.37 -20.52 -8.32
CA VAL A 18 -21.11 -20.57 -7.57
C VAL A 18 -20.98 -22.02 -7.08
N PRO A 19 -19.89 -22.74 -7.42
CA PRO A 19 -19.71 -24.09 -6.96
C PRO A 19 -19.59 -24.12 -5.42
N GLU A 20 -20.13 -25.14 -4.79
CA GLU A 20 -20.00 -25.31 -3.33
C GLU A 20 -18.56 -25.65 -2.92
N ARG A 21 -17.82 -26.35 -3.79
CA ARG A 21 -16.44 -26.80 -3.56
C ARG A 21 -15.62 -26.75 -4.85
N ILE A 22 -14.31 -26.59 -4.69
CA ILE A 22 -13.30 -26.84 -5.73
C ILE A 22 -12.23 -27.72 -5.07
N GLY A 23 -12.07 -28.95 -5.54
CA GLY A 23 -11.23 -29.95 -4.89
C GLY A 23 -11.61 -30.16 -3.41
N LYS A 24 -10.64 -30.04 -2.53
CA LYS A 24 -10.83 -30.14 -1.07
C LYS A 24 -11.33 -28.84 -0.40
N TYR A 25 -11.39 -27.74 -1.14
CA TYR A 25 -11.69 -26.40 -0.61
C TYR A 25 -13.19 -26.10 -0.65
N VAL A 26 -13.72 -25.56 0.43
CA VAL A 26 -15.11 -25.11 0.54
C VAL A 26 -15.18 -23.65 0.08
N ILE A 27 -16.03 -23.35 -0.90
CA ILE A 27 -16.21 -22.00 -1.41
C ILE A 27 -17.05 -21.18 -0.40
N ILE A 28 -16.57 -19.99 -0.05
CA ILE A 28 -17.29 -19.04 0.79
C ILE A 28 -18.07 -18.07 -0.10
N ASN A 29 -17.38 -17.38 -1.01
CA ASN A 29 -18.00 -16.46 -1.96
C ASN A 29 -17.07 -16.20 -3.15
N GLU A 30 -17.62 -15.67 -4.23
CA GLU A 30 -16.85 -15.11 -5.33
C GLU A 30 -16.37 -13.71 -4.98
N VAL A 31 -15.05 -13.46 -5.09
CA VAL A 31 -14.42 -12.17 -4.77
C VAL A 31 -14.01 -11.37 -5.99
N GLY A 32 -13.97 -12.01 -7.16
CA GLY A 32 -13.64 -11.31 -8.41
C GLY A 32 -13.81 -12.17 -9.65
N GLN A 33 -14.09 -11.50 -10.77
CA GLN A 33 -14.12 -12.08 -12.09
C GLN A 33 -13.29 -11.21 -13.04
N GLY A 34 -12.40 -11.82 -13.81
CA GLY A 34 -11.56 -11.14 -14.79
C GLY A 34 -11.51 -11.91 -16.11
N SER A 35 -10.77 -11.38 -17.08
CA SER A 35 -10.56 -12.01 -18.38
C SER A 35 -9.84 -13.37 -18.29
N THR A 36 -9.15 -13.63 -17.20
CA THR A 36 -8.37 -14.87 -16.99
C THR A 36 -9.14 -15.94 -16.23
N GLY A 37 -10.24 -15.60 -15.57
CA GLY A 37 -11.00 -16.53 -14.74
C GLY A 37 -11.76 -15.86 -13.61
N ARG A 38 -12.28 -16.70 -12.72
CA ARG A 38 -13.03 -16.30 -11.51
C ARG A 38 -12.16 -16.53 -10.28
N VAL A 39 -12.26 -15.66 -9.28
CA VAL A 39 -11.54 -15.80 -8.02
C VAL A 39 -12.54 -15.98 -6.88
N PHE A 40 -12.31 -16.99 -6.07
CA PHE A 40 -13.17 -17.36 -4.95
C PHE A 40 -12.40 -17.24 -3.63
N LEU A 41 -13.03 -16.65 -2.63
CA LEU A 41 -12.64 -16.87 -1.25
C LEU A 41 -13.11 -18.25 -0.83
N SER A 42 -12.22 -19.04 -0.26
CA SER A 42 -12.47 -20.43 0.06
C SER A 42 -11.80 -20.81 1.37
N HIS A 43 -12.30 -21.87 2.02
CA HIS A 43 -11.74 -22.38 3.26
C HIS A 43 -11.01 -23.72 3.03
N ASP A 44 -9.74 -23.77 3.41
CA ASP A 44 -8.98 -25.03 3.47
C ASP A 44 -9.28 -25.74 4.79
N THR A 45 -10.13 -26.75 4.73
CA THR A 45 -10.59 -27.51 5.90
C THR A 45 -9.48 -28.34 6.56
N TYR A 46 -8.38 -28.62 5.85
CA TYR A 46 -7.26 -29.38 6.39
C TYR A 46 -6.32 -28.52 7.22
N TYR A 47 -5.99 -27.31 6.73
CA TYR A 47 -5.12 -26.37 7.44
C TYR A 47 -5.89 -25.35 8.29
N GLY A 48 -7.23 -25.32 8.24
CA GLY A 48 -8.07 -24.41 9.00
C GLY A 48 -7.83 -22.94 8.66
N ARG A 49 -7.62 -22.60 7.39
CA ARG A 49 -7.31 -21.26 6.93
C ARG A 49 -8.09 -20.87 5.69
N ASP A 50 -8.29 -19.57 5.51
CA ASP A 50 -8.88 -19.02 4.30
C ASP A 50 -7.83 -18.87 3.20
N VAL A 51 -8.23 -19.17 1.97
CA VAL A 51 -7.41 -19.17 0.76
C VAL A 51 -8.16 -18.49 -0.38
N ALA A 52 -7.43 -17.98 -1.36
CA ALA A 52 -8.00 -17.53 -2.62
C ALA A 52 -7.80 -18.60 -3.69
N ILE A 53 -8.87 -18.96 -4.39
CA ILE A 53 -8.81 -19.91 -5.51
C ILE A 53 -9.13 -19.19 -6.79
N LYS A 54 -8.19 -19.18 -7.71
CA LYS A 54 -8.39 -18.68 -9.06
C LYS A 54 -8.67 -19.84 -9.99
N LEU A 55 -9.91 -19.88 -10.53
CA LEU A 55 -10.37 -20.83 -11.52
C LEU A 55 -10.17 -20.23 -12.91
N TYR A 56 -9.37 -20.89 -13.74
CA TYR A 56 -9.02 -20.41 -15.08
C TYR A 56 -10.04 -20.82 -16.12
N ASN A 57 -10.45 -19.89 -16.96
CA ASN A 57 -11.25 -20.16 -18.15
C ASN A 57 -10.31 -20.61 -19.27
N ILE A 58 -9.96 -21.89 -19.29
CA ILE A 58 -9.23 -22.49 -20.40
C ILE A 58 -10.28 -23.22 -21.23
N GLU A 59 -10.39 -22.84 -22.51
CA GLU A 59 -11.29 -23.53 -23.43
C GLU A 59 -10.89 -25.02 -23.53
N SER A 60 -11.87 -25.91 -23.42
CA SER A 60 -11.64 -27.34 -23.62
C SER A 60 -11.20 -27.57 -25.07
N GLU A 61 -10.01 -28.08 -25.26
CA GLU A 61 -9.54 -28.45 -26.59
C GLU A 61 -10.12 -29.77 -26.98
N ASP A 62 -10.72 -29.83 -28.19
CA ASP A 62 -11.24 -31.06 -28.78
C ASP A 62 -10.13 -32.08 -29.16
N ASP A 63 -8.87 -31.62 -29.19
CA ASP A 63 -7.69 -32.44 -29.49
C ASP A 63 -7.03 -32.91 -28.18
N GLU A 64 -7.14 -34.22 -27.90
CA GLU A 64 -6.57 -34.86 -26.71
C GLU A 64 -5.05 -34.65 -26.57
N GLN A 65 -4.32 -34.51 -27.67
CA GLN A 65 -2.88 -34.29 -27.64
C GLN A 65 -2.52 -32.87 -27.22
N LYS A 66 -3.29 -31.88 -27.67
CA LYS A 66 -3.15 -30.48 -27.25
C LYS A 66 -3.55 -30.29 -25.78
N ALA A 67 -4.68 -30.89 -25.37
CA ALA A 67 -5.12 -30.88 -23.97
C ALA A 67 -4.04 -31.43 -23.02
N ARG A 68 -3.33 -32.52 -23.42
CA ARG A 68 -2.20 -33.05 -22.65
C ARG A 68 -1.02 -32.07 -22.55
N VAL A 69 -0.70 -31.34 -23.62
CA VAL A 69 0.37 -30.35 -23.64
C VAL A 69 0.02 -29.18 -22.73
N THR A 70 -1.19 -28.64 -22.88
CA THR A 70 -1.71 -27.51 -22.03
C THR A 70 -1.70 -27.90 -20.57
N ARG A 71 -2.16 -29.09 -20.22
CA ARG A 71 -2.14 -29.61 -18.85
C ARG A 71 -0.71 -29.67 -18.28
N LYS A 72 0.23 -30.25 -19.05
CA LYS A 72 1.63 -30.35 -18.65
C LYS A 72 2.26 -28.96 -18.45
N MET A 73 1.97 -28.03 -19.33
CA MET A 73 2.44 -26.64 -19.20
C MET A 73 1.91 -25.98 -17.94
N PHE A 74 0.60 -26.09 -17.67
CA PHE A 74 -0.02 -25.53 -16.47
C PHE A 74 0.65 -26.01 -15.18
N PHE A 75 0.79 -27.32 -15.00
CA PHE A 75 1.37 -27.87 -13.78
C PHE A 75 2.87 -27.58 -13.66
N ASN A 76 3.61 -27.53 -14.76
CA ASN A 76 5.03 -27.12 -14.72
C ASN A 76 5.18 -25.67 -14.28
N GLU A 77 4.35 -24.76 -14.79
CA GLU A 77 4.38 -23.36 -14.38
C GLU A 77 3.93 -23.20 -12.92
N ALA A 78 2.83 -23.81 -12.52
CA ALA A 78 2.37 -23.78 -11.14
C ALA A 78 3.45 -24.32 -10.18
N GLN A 79 4.17 -25.38 -10.56
CA GLN A 79 5.28 -25.91 -9.78
C GLN A 79 6.47 -24.94 -9.69
N MET A 80 6.84 -24.28 -10.78
CA MET A 80 7.92 -23.28 -10.77
C MET A 80 7.56 -22.11 -9.85
N MET A 81 6.32 -21.63 -9.96
CA MET A 81 5.83 -20.52 -9.14
C MET A 81 5.67 -20.89 -7.67
N GLY A 82 5.24 -22.11 -7.36
CA GLY A 82 5.16 -22.62 -5.97
C GLY A 82 6.51 -22.65 -5.24
N ARG A 83 7.63 -22.57 -5.98
CA ARG A 83 8.98 -22.45 -5.42
C ARG A 83 9.40 -21.01 -5.12
N LEU A 84 8.62 -20.03 -5.57
CA LEU A 84 8.90 -18.61 -5.30
C LEU A 84 8.44 -18.25 -3.88
N GLN A 85 9.39 -18.07 -2.97
CA GLN A 85 9.15 -17.67 -1.59
C GLN A 85 9.80 -16.31 -1.34
N HIS A 86 9.01 -15.25 -1.44
CA HIS A 86 9.47 -13.88 -1.24
C HIS A 86 8.33 -13.04 -0.65
N PRO A 87 8.60 -12.12 0.30
CA PRO A 87 7.56 -11.30 0.93
C PRO A 87 6.73 -10.48 -0.06
N ASN A 88 7.28 -10.12 -1.22
CA ASN A 88 6.57 -9.34 -2.23
C ASN A 88 6.03 -10.18 -3.39
N ILE A 89 5.93 -11.49 -3.25
CA ILE A 89 5.29 -12.41 -4.21
C ILE A 89 4.21 -13.17 -3.46
N LEU A 90 3.00 -13.25 -4.05
CA LEU A 90 1.91 -14.01 -3.46
C LEU A 90 2.23 -15.51 -3.53
N PRO A 91 2.29 -16.23 -2.37
CA PRO A 91 2.63 -17.65 -2.37
C PRO A 91 1.50 -18.48 -2.96
N ILE A 92 1.86 -19.46 -3.81
CA ILE A 92 0.98 -20.50 -4.29
C ILE A 92 1.05 -21.69 -3.33
N TYR A 93 -0.11 -22.14 -2.85
CA TYR A 93 -0.22 -23.26 -1.92
C TYR A 93 -0.51 -24.58 -2.62
N ASP A 94 -1.28 -24.51 -3.71
CA ASP A 94 -1.73 -25.70 -4.43
C ASP A 94 -2.14 -25.33 -5.87
N ALA A 95 -2.19 -26.32 -6.75
CA ALA A 95 -2.75 -26.18 -8.08
C ALA A 95 -3.40 -27.51 -8.49
N GLY A 96 -4.52 -27.45 -9.19
CA GLY A 96 -5.28 -28.62 -9.56
C GLY A 96 -6.12 -28.43 -10.80
N GLU A 97 -6.81 -29.53 -11.14
CA GLU A 97 -7.80 -29.58 -12.20
C GLU A 97 -9.07 -30.21 -11.65
N GLU A 98 -10.21 -29.60 -11.93
CA GLU A 98 -11.52 -30.12 -11.56
C GLU A 98 -12.53 -29.87 -12.66
N ASN A 99 -13.24 -30.92 -13.08
CA ASN A 99 -14.24 -30.87 -14.16
C ASN A 99 -13.70 -30.22 -15.46
N GLY A 100 -12.42 -30.44 -15.78
CA GLY A 100 -11.77 -29.86 -16.95
C GLY A 100 -11.34 -28.38 -16.80
N ALA A 101 -11.55 -27.79 -15.65
CA ALA A 101 -11.09 -26.44 -15.33
C ALA A 101 -9.85 -26.48 -14.43
N TYR A 102 -8.85 -25.67 -14.74
CA TYR A 102 -7.64 -25.56 -13.95
C TYR A 102 -7.80 -24.50 -12.85
N TYR A 103 -7.22 -24.76 -11.67
CA TYR A 103 -7.25 -23.80 -10.58
C TYR A 103 -5.90 -23.69 -9.87
N VAL A 104 -5.66 -22.52 -9.29
CA VAL A 104 -4.50 -22.23 -8.42
C VAL A 104 -5.01 -21.70 -7.09
N VAL A 105 -4.44 -22.22 -6.01
CA VAL A 105 -4.74 -21.83 -4.63
C VAL A 105 -3.60 -20.96 -4.09
N THR A 106 -3.93 -19.79 -3.61
CA THR A 106 -2.96 -18.83 -3.07
C THR A 106 -3.36 -18.38 -1.66
N GLU A 107 -2.47 -17.64 -1.03
CA GLU A 107 -2.81 -16.87 0.17
C GLU A 107 -4.02 -15.97 -0.09
N HIS A 108 -4.96 -15.91 0.85
CA HIS A 108 -5.97 -14.87 0.88
C HIS A 108 -5.45 -13.68 1.67
N VAL A 109 -5.17 -12.57 1.01
CA VAL A 109 -4.68 -11.34 1.65
C VAL A 109 -5.89 -10.47 2.01
N HIS A 110 -6.27 -10.51 3.29
CA HIS A 110 -7.44 -9.79 3.78
C HIS A 110 -7.31 -8.27 3.57
N GLY A 111 -8.36 -7.65 3.03
CA GLY A 111 -8.43 -6.20 2.82
C GLY A 111 -7.48 -5.62 1.76
N ALA A 112 -6.65 -6.46 1.11
CA ALA A 112 -5.77 -5.99 0.04
C ALA A 112 -6.55 -5.48 -1.17
N ARG A 113 -5.97 -4.48 -1.85
CA ARG A 113 -6.51 -3.91 -3.10
C ARG A 113 -5.44 -3.95 -4.17
N THR A 114 -5.83 -4.15 -5.42
CA THR A 114 -4.89 -4.01 -6.53
C THR A 114 -4.57 -2.55 -6.80
N LEU A 115 -3.40 -2.28 -7.37
CA LEU A 115 -2.99 -0.91 -7.72
C LEU A 115 -3.91 -0.22 -8.72
N ASN A 116 -4.79 -0.96 -9.40
CA ASN A 116 -5.85 -0.39 -10.25
C ASN A 116 -6.72 0.66 -9.54
N ALA A 117 -6.89 0.53 -8.22
CA ALA A 117 -7.65 1.50 -7.43
C ALA A 117 -7.00 2.90 -7.43
N TYR A 118 -5.70 2.99 -7.71
CA TYR A 118 -4.89 4.20 -7.61
C TYR A 118 -4.40 4.74 -8.97
N CYS A 119 -4.98 4.25 -10.07
CA CYS A 119 -4.63 4.64 -11.44
C CYS A 119 -5.56 5.71 -12.03
N ARG A 120 -6.18 6.54 -11.18
CA ARG A 120 -7.08 7.61 -11.63
C ARG A 120 -6.60 8.95 -11.09
N PRO A 121 -6.72 10.05 -11.86
CA PRO A 121 -6.27 11.38 -11.43
C PRO A 121 -6.90 11.88 -10.13
N ASP A 122 -8.11 11.40 -9.80
CA ASP A 122 -8.87 11.74 -8.59
C ASP A 122 -8.51 10.85 -7.37
N ASN A 123 -7.67 9.82 -7.56
CA ASN A 123 -7.29 8.89 -6.49
C ASN A 123 -5.82 8.43 -6.62
N LEU A 124 -4.91 9.37 -6.80
CA LEU A 124 -3.49 9.08 -6.88
C LEU A 124 -2.88 8.90 -5.49
N LEU A 125 -1.92 8.01 -5.41
CA LEU A 125 -1.05 7.87 -4.25
C LEU A 125 -0.08 9.06 -4.14
N ARG A 126 0.48 9.23 -2.96
CA ARG A 126 1.61 10.14 -2.74
C ARG A 126 2.82 9.63 -3.53
N VAL A 127 3.69 10.55 -3.91
CA VAL A 127 4.85 10.21 -4.75
C VAL A 127 5.83 9.28 -4.02
N ASP A 128 6.05 9.51 -2.73
CA ASP A 128 6.87 8.67 -1.86
C ASP A 128 6.30 7.25 -1.70
N ASP A 129 4.97 7.11 -1.55
CA ASP A 129 4.30 5.80 -1.50
C ASP A 129 4.46 5.04 -2.82
N VAL A 130 4.31 5.72 -3.98
CA VAL A 130 4.54 5.11 -5.29
C VAL A 130 5.97 4.58 -5.39
N VAL A 131 6.96 5.36 -4.99
CA VAL A 131 8.38 4.96 -5.03
C VAL A 131 8.63 3.74 -4.13
N GLU A 132 8.06 3.70 -2.91
CA GLU A 132 8.19 2.57 -1.99
C GLU A 132 7.52 1.30 -2.55
N ILE A 133 6.31 1.41 -3.08
CA ILE A 133 5.57 0.31 -3.70
C ILE A 133 6.36 -0.30 -4.85
N LEU A 134 6.88 0.54 -5.74
CA LEU A 134 7.64 0.09 -6.91
C LEU A 134 9.01 -0.49 -6.51
N PHE A 135 9.64 0.02 -5.46
CA PHE A 135 10.84 -0.58 -4.88
C PHE A 135 10.57 -2.02 -4.41
N LYS A 136 9.49 -2.23 -3.64
CA LYS A 136 9.09 -3.57 -3.16
C LYS A 136 8.76 -4.51 -4.33
N ALA A 137 8.02 -4.02 -5.33
CA ALA A 137 7.71 -4.80 -6.54
C ALA A 137 8.98 -5.17 -7.32
N ALA A 138 9.91 -4.24 -7.51
CA ALA A 138 11.17 -4.50 -8.20
C ALA A 138 12.03 -5.57 -7.48
N LYS A 139 12.03 -5.58 -6.13
CA LYS A 139 12.70 -6.65 -5.36
C LYS A 139 12.05 -8.02 -5.59
N GLY A 140 10.72 -8.09 -5.60
CA GLY A 140 10.00 -9.33 -5.92
C GLY A 140 10.31 -9.85 -7.31
N LEU A 141 10.32 -8.96 -8.32
CA LEU A 141 10.70 -9.31 -9.68
C LEU A 141 12.15 -9.78 -9.77
N HIS A 142 13.09 -9.07 -9.12
CA HIS A 142 14.49 -9.50 -9.12
C HIS A 142 14.68 -10.91 -8.57
N TYR A 143 13.96 -11.22 -7.48
CA TYR A 143 13.99 -12.57 -6.89
C TYR A 143 13.48 -13.65 -7.86
N ALA A 144 12.38 -13.37 -8.59
CA ALA A 144 11.84 -14.28 -9.59
C ALA A 144 12.79 -14.43 -10.79
N HIS A 145 13.35 -13.32 -11.30
CA HIS A 145 14.31 -13.31 -12.40
C HIS A 145 15.56 -14.13 -12.09
N GLY A 146 16.09 -14.05 -10.86
CA GLY A 146 17.22 -14.87 -10.40
C GLY A 146 16.94 -16.37 -10.35
N ARG A 147 15.66 -16.76 -10.49
CA ARG A 147 15.19 -18.16 -10.59
C ARG A 147 14.73 -18.53 -11.99
N GLY A 148 15.02 -17.69 -12.97
CA GLY A 148 14.66 -17.90 -14.38
C GLY A 148 13.17 -17.68 -14.69
N VAL A 149 12.41 -17.04 -13.77
CA VAL A 149 10.99 -16.74 -13.98
C VAL A 149 10.81 -15.28 -14.36
N VAL A 150 10.25 -15.04 -15.56
CA VAL A 150 9.85 -13.72 -16.07
C VAL A 150 8.33 -13.64 -15.97
N HIS A 151 7.79 -12.53 -15.45
CA HIS A 151 6.36 -12.38 -15.17
C HIS A 151 5.51 -12.21 -16.45
N ARG A 152 5.99 -11.39 -17.40
CA ARG A 152 5.40 -11.13 -18.73
C ARG A 152 4.06 -10.37 -18.77
N ASP A 153 3.38 -10.21 -17.64
CA ASP A 153 2.07 -9.50 -17.55
C ASP A 153 2.02 -8.57 -16.33
N ILE A 154 3.07 -7.77 -16.11
CA ILE A 154 3.10 -6.75 -15.05
C ILE A 154 2.17 -5.62 -15.41
N LYS A 155 1.18 -5.38 -14.53
CA LYS A 155 0.18 -4.31 -14.65
C LYS A 155 -0.43 -4.01 -13.27
N PRO A 156 -1.14 -2.90 -13.08
CA PRO A 156 -1.70 -2.52 -11.78
C PRO A 156 -2.64 -3.56 -11.16
N SER A 157 -3.37 -4.33 -11.98
CA SER A 157 -4.24 -5.40 -11.48
C SER A 157 -3.49 -6.63 -10.96
N ASN A 158 -2.20 -6.77 -11.30
CA ASN A 158 -1.37 -7.89 -10.90
C ASN A 158 -0.38 -7.53 -9.77
N ILE A 159 -0.58 -6.37 -9.15
CA ILE A 159 0.15 -5.93 -7.96
C ILE A 159 -0.88 -5.53 -6.91
N MET A 160 -0.85 -6.21 -5.76
CA MET A 160 -1.71 -5.92 -4.61
C MET A 160 -0.98 -5.09 -3.57
N LEU A 161 -1.69 -4.14 -2.96
CA LEU A 161 -1.28 -3.40 -1.78
C LEU A 161 -2.08 -3.91 -0.58
N THR A 162 -1.38 -4.33 0.47
CA THR A 162 -1.97 -4.80 1.73
C THR A 162 -2.37 -3.63 2.62
N LEU A 163 -3.13 -3.90 3.69
CA LEU A 163 -3.48 -2.87 4.69
C LEU A 163 -2.25 -2.26 5.38
N ASP A 164 -1.17 -3.02 5.50
CA ASP A 164 0.10 -2.58 6.09
C ASP A 164 1.04 -1.91 5.08
N ASN A 165 0.52 -1.46 3.93
CA ASN A 165 1.29 -0.88 2.83
C ASN A 165 2.40 -1.80 2.29
N ASP A 166 2.23 -3.13 2.40
CA ASP A 166 3.13 -4.08 1.77
C ASP A 166 2.62 -4.52 0.40
N VAL A 167 3.51 -5.02 -0.44
CA VAL A 167 3.24 -5.35 -1.85
C VAL A 167 3.26 -6.85 -2.06
N ARG A 168 2.29 -7.36 -2.84
CA ARG A 168 2.28 -8.73 -3.34
C ARG A 168 2.08 -8.72 -4.86
N ILE A 169 3.03 -9.26 -5.60
CA ILE A 169 2.90 -9.52 -7.04
C ILE A 169 2.12 -10.82 -7.20
N ILE A 170 1.11 -10.80 -8.05
CA ILE A 170 0.21 -11.92 -8.31
C ILE A 170 0.26 -12.32 -9.78
N ASP A 171 -0.24 -13.51 -10.10
CA ASP A 171 -0.42 -14.01 -11.47
C ASP A 171 0.85 -14.14 -12.32
N PHE A 172 1.95 -14.58 -11.72
CA PHE A 172 3.16 -14.95 -12.47
C PHE A 172 2.87 -16.02 -13.53
N GLY A 173 3.40 -15.83 -14.73
CA GLY A 173 3.71 -16.88 -15.72
C GLY A 173 2.57 -17.67 -16.37
N ILE A 174 1.34 -17.67 -15.82
CA ILE A 174 0.20 -18.42 -16.39
C ILE A 174 -0.26 -17.87 -17.76
N ALA A 175 0.34 -16.78 -18.20
CA ALA A 175 0.15 -16.21 -19.53
C ALA A 175 0.63 -17.14 -20.66
N LEU A 176 1.63 -18.03 -20.44
CA LEU A 176 2.13 -18.95 -21.45
C LEU A 176 1.09 -19.98 -21.93
N ILE A 177 0.12 -20.33 -21.07
CA ILE A 177 -0.95 -21.26 -21.46
C ILE A 177 -1.90 -20.61 -22.46
N LYS A 178 -2.02 -19.27 -22.45
CA LYS A 178 -2.81 -18.53 -23.44
C LYS A 178 -2.12 -18.40 -24.81
N ASP A 179 -0.79 -18.37 -24.82
CA ASP A 179 -0.01 -18.18 -26.06
C ASP A 179 0.11 -19.45 -26.91
N SER A 180 -0.18 -20.64 -26.36
CA SER A 180 -0.07 -21.90 -27.08
C SER A 180 -1.23 -22.17 -28.07
N ASN A 181 -2.37 -21.51 -27.85
CA ASN A 181 -3.55 -21.70 -28.71
C ASN A 181 -4.14 -20.35 -29.16
N VAL A 182 -3.97 -20.13 -30.44
CA VAL A 182 -4.84 -19.31 -31.30
C VAL A 182 -4.97 -17.82 -31.02
N SER A 183 -4.74 -17.08 -32.07
CA SER A 183 -5.18 -15.72 -32.28
C SER A 183 -4.35 -14.64 -31.57
N ARG A 184 -3.11 -14.54 -31.97
CA ARG A 184 -2.27 -13.35 -31.75
C ARG A 184 -2.90 -12.03 -32.26
N ILE A 185 -4.12 -12.06 -32.84
CA ILE A 185 -4.73 -10.88 -33.49
C ILE A 185 -6.19 -10.62 -33.07
N GLU A 186 -7.01 -11.61 -32.66
CA GLU A 186 -8.45 -11.38 -32.41
C GLU A 186 -8.91 -11.51 -30.96
N GLY A 187 -8.07 -11.97 -30.05
CA GLY A 187 -8.44 -12.19 -28.63
C GLY A 187 -7.48 -11.56 -27.63
N ILE A 188 -7.03 -10.29 -27.80
CA ILE A 188 -6.23 -9.61 -26.78
C ILE A 188 -7.11 -9.37 -25.55
N ALA A 189 -7.32 -10.42 -24.79
CA ALA A 189 -7.92 -10.43 -23.47
C ALA A 189 -6.87 -10.00 -22.43
N GLY A 190 -6.45 -8.77 -22.49
CA GLY A 190 -5.55 -8.10 -21.58
C GLY A 190 -5.39 -6.65 -22.05
N SER A 191 -5.02 -5.75 -21.17
CA SER A 191 -4.74 -4.39 -21.58
C SER A 191 -3.34 -4.35 -22.20
N PRO A 192 -3.14 -4.26 -23.52
CA PRO A 192 -1.82 -4.25 -24.17
C PRO A 192 -0.99 -3.03 -23.77
N SER A 193 -1.55 -2.10 -23.01
CA SER A 193 -0.95 -0.82 -22.64
C SER A 193 0.32 -0.94 -21.79
N TYR A 194 0.58 -2.11 -21.19
CA TYR A 194 1.76 -2.37 -20.37
C TYR A 194 2.77 -3.31 -21.05
N MET A 195 2.44 -3.82 -22.25
CA MET A 195 3.35 -4.67 -23.01
C MET A 195 4.61 -3.92 -23.40
N SER A 196 5.74 -4.59 -23.33
CA SER A 196 7.00 -4.06 -23.81
C SER A 196 7.08 -4.08 -25.36
N PRO A 197 7.90 -3.24 -25.99
CA PRO A 197 8.09 -3.22 -27.44
C PRO A 197 8.43 -4.61 -28.01
N GLU A 198 9.32 -5.37 -27.34
CA GLU A 198 9.71 -6.71 -27.73
C GLU A 198 8.57 -7.72 -27.64
N GLN A 199 7.65 -7.58 -26.66
CA GLN A 199 6.44 -8.40 -26.60
C GLN A 199 5.50 -8.12 -27.79
N VAL A 200 5.33 -6.84 -28.15
CA VAL A 200 4.52 -6.44 -29.31
C VAL A 200 5.12 -6.97 -30.61
N GLN A 201 6.43 -6.95 -30.75
CA GLN A 201 7.16 -7.41 -31.95
C GLN A 201 7.39 -8.92 -31.99
N SER A 202 6.92 -9.67 -30.97
CA SER A 202 7.21 -11.11 -30.83
C SER A 202 8.72 -11.42 -30.85
N ALA A 203 9.54 -10.51 -30.31
CA ALA A 203 10.97 -10.71 -30.14
C ALA A 203 11.26 -11.49 -28.83
N GLU A 204 12.54 -11.68 -28.51
CA GLU A 204 12.94 -12.38 -27.29
C GLU A 204 12.49 -11.62 -26.04
N ILE A 205 11.71 -12.28 -25.20
CA ILE A 205 11.19 -11.75 -23.93
C ILE A 205 12.17 -12.12 -22.82
N THR A 206 12.71 -11.10 -22.15
CA THR A 206 13.62 -11.26 -21.03
C THR A 206 13.09 -10.59 -19.78
N HIS A 207 13.82 -10.65 -18.66
CA HIS A 207 13.51 -9.90 -17.43
C HIS A 207 13.41 -8.38 -17.65
N LYS A 208 14.00 -7.85 -18.73
CA LYS A 208 13.90 -6.43 -19.08
C LYS A 208 12.51 -6.01 -19.59
N SER A 209 11.71 -6.98 -20.04
CA SER A 209 10.29 -6.75 -20.39
C SER A 209 9.47 -6.41 -19.15
N ASP A 210 9.70 -7.10 -18.02
CA ASP A 210 9.03 -6.79 -16.74
C ASP A 210 9.45 -5.41 -16.21
N ILE A 211 10.71 -5.00 -16.42
CA ILE A 211 11.20 -3.65 -16.04
C ILE A 211 10.45 -2.57 -16.82
N TYR A 212 10.24 -2.76 -18.13
CA TYR A 212 9.44 -1.85 -18.94
C TYR A 212 7.99 -1.76 -18.44
N SER A 213 7.36 -2.92 -18.23
CA SER A 213 5.98 -2.98 -17.73
C SER A 213 5.84 -2.34 -16.35
N LEU A 214 6.83 -2.51 -15.46
CA LEU A 214 6.86 -1.85 -14.15
C LEU A 214 7.03 -0.33 -14.29
N GLY A 215 7.83 0.14 -15.26
CA GLY A 215 7.93 1.55 -15.64
C GLY A 215 6.59 2.12 -16.12
N ALA A 216 5.82 1.36 -16.91
CA ALA A 216 4.48 1.76 -17.34
C ALA A 216 3.49 1.83 -16.17
N VAL A 217 3.55 0.92 -15.21
CA VAL A 217 2.79 0.97 -13.96
C VAL A 217 3.15 2.21 -13.16
N MET A 218 4.45 2.49 -13.00
CA MET A 218 4.93 3.67 -12.26
C MET A 218 4.44 4.97 -12.91
N TYR A 219 4.51 5.07 -14.23
CA TYR A 219 4.00 6.23 -14.96
C TYR A 219 2.51 6.47 -14.68
N GLU A 220 1.69 5.40 -14.73
CA GLU A 220 0.25 5.51 -14.50
C GLU A 220 -0.08 5.84 -13.04
N LEU A 221 0.60 5.27 -12.06
CA LEU A 221 0.42 5.60 -10.64
C LEU A 221 0.79 7.05 -10.31
N LEU A 222 1.79 7.60 -11.01
CA LEU A 222 2.21 8.99 -10.83
C LEU A 222 1.27 9.99 -11.48
N THR A 223 0.71 9.65 -12.66
CA THR A 223 -0.03 10.61 -13.49
C THR A 223 -1.55 10.36 -13.52
N GLY A 224 -2.00 9.14 -13.22
CA GLY A 224 -3.37 8.68 -13.45
C GLY A 224 -3.63 8.30 -14.92
N PHE A 225 -2.59 8.27 -15.74
CA PHE A 225 -2.70 8.03 -17.15
C PHE A 225 -1.66 7.02 -17.63
N ARG A 226 -2.07 6.12 -18.55
CA ARG A 226 -1.14 5.20 -19.19
C ARG A 226 -0.16 5.94 -20.09
N PRO A 227 1.10 5.46 -20.23
CA PRO A 227 2.10 6.10 -21.10
C PRO A 227 1.64 6.26 -22.54
N PHE A 228 0.86 5.29 -23.05
CA PHE A 228 0.34 5.27 -24.41
C PHE A 228 -1.16 4.99 -24.41
N ARG A 229 -1.91 5.72 -25.26
CA ARG A 229 -3.34 5.58 -25.44
C ARG A 229 -3.71 5.84 -26.87
N ALA A 230 -4.58 5.02 -27.44
CA ALA A 230 -5.10 5.20 -28.77
C ALA A 230 -6.52 4.66 -28.90
N ASN A 231 -7.23 5.13 -29.93
CA ASN A 231 -8.60 4.70 -30.22
C ASN A 231 -8.66 3.35 -30.95
N SER A 232 -7.53 2.78 -31.35
CA SER A 232 -7.44 1.46 -31.96
C SER A 232 -6.22 0.71 -31.46
N LEU A 233 -6.33 -0.61 -31.41
CA LEU A 233 -5.25 -1.50 -30.99
C LEU A 233 -3.99 -1.30 -31.84
N SER A 234 -4.12 -1.28 -33.15
CA SER A 234 -2.97 -1.07 -34.07
C SER A 234 -2.23 0.24 -33.78
N LYS A 235 -2.93 1.34 -33.51
CA LYS A 235 -2.31 2.62 -33.15
C LYS A 235 -1.62 2.52 -31.78
N LEU A 236 -2.23 1.83 -30.81
CA LEU A 236 -1.62 1.63 -29.49
C LEU A 236 -0.33 0.84 -29.60
N LEU A 237 -0.34 -0.30 -30.32
CA LEU A 237 0.85 -1.12 -30.54
C LEU A 237 1.95 -0.34 -31.25
N HIS A 238 1.60 0.47 -32.25
CA HIS A 238 2.55 1.37 -32.92
C HIS A 238 3.18 2.38 -31.94
N GLN A 239 2.36 2.99 -31.03
CA GLN A 239 2.88 3.92 -30.03
C GLN A 239 3.83 3.22 -29.06
N ILE A 240 3.49 2.01 -28.58
CA ILE A 240 4.36 1.23 -27.70
C ILE A 240 5.73 1.00 -28.31
N VAL A 241 5.80 0.71 -29.60
CA VAL A 241 7.06 0.42 -30.29
C VAL A 241 7.84 1.69 -30.61
N TYR A 242 7.17 2.78 -31.06
CA TYR A 242 7.87 3.92 -31.70
C TYR A 242 7.71 5.26 -30.98
N ALA A 243 6.66 5.47 -30.19
CA ALA A 243 6.42 6.78 -29.60
C ALA A 243 7.14 6.94 -28.24
N THR A 244 7.50 8.17 -27.90
CA THR A 244 7.96 8.55 -26.57
C THR A 244 6.74 8.96 -25.71
N PRO A 245 6.64 8.54 -24.45
CA PRO A 245 5.57 8.99 -23.56
C PRO A 245 5.66 10.50 -23.30
N ALA A 246 4.52 11.13 -22.97
CA ALA A 246 4.54 12.52 -22.52
C ALA A 246 5.37 12.65 -21.22
N PRO A 247 6.13 13.75 -21.04
CA PRO A 247 6.84 14.00 -19.78
C PRO A 247 5.87 14.04 -18.60
N ILE A 248 6.24 13.41 -17.48
CA ILE A 248 5.36 13.26 -16.30
C ILE A 248 5.01 14.63 -15.69
N HIS A 249 5.99 15.55 -15.62
CA HIS A 249 5.79 16.89 -15.07
C HIS A 249 4.73 17.71 -15.83
N THR A 250 4.44 17.37 -17.10
CA THR A 250 3.37 18.03 -17.87
C THR A 250 1.96 17.56 -17.48
N LEU A 251 1.86 16.42 -16.80
CA LEU A 251 0.59 15.80 -16.39
C LEU A 251 0.32 15.95 -14.89
N ARG A 252 1.36 16.01 -14.08
CA ARG A 252 1.30 16.22 -12.63
C ARG A 252 2.45 17.11 -12.19
N GLU A 253 2.12 18.27 -11.65
CA GLU A 253 3.09 19.19 -11.07
C GLU A 253 3.71 18.63 -9.79
N GLY A 254 4.92 19.10 -9.46
CA GLY A 254 5.61 18.73 -8.21
C GLY A 254 6.29 17.35 -8.23
N ILE A 255 6.35 16.67 -9.39
CA ILE A 255 7.14 15.45 -9.53
C ILE A 255 8.62 15.82 -9.73
N PRO A 256 9.53 15.35 -8.87
CA PRO A 256 10.96 15.56 -9.05
C PRO A 256 11.47 14.98 -10.37
N GLU A 257 12.38 15.70 -11.04
CA GLU A 257 12.97 15.29 -12.34
C GLU A 257 13.64 13.91 -12.25
N GLU A 258 14.25 13.60 -11.12
CA GLU A 258 14.92 12.31 -10.91
C GLU A 258 13.95 11.13 -10.98
N ILE A 259 12.70 11.32 -10.52
CA ILE A 259 11.64 10.28 -10.61
C ILE A 259 11.24 10.10 -12.07
N GLU A 260 11.02 11.21 -12.78
CA GLU A 260 10.71 11.16 -14.20
C GLU A 260 11.83 10.44 -14.98
N ASN A 261 13.08 10.74 -14.70
CA ASN A 261 14.23 10.09 -15.34
C ASN A 261 14.26 8.58 -15.09
N VAL A 262 13.93 8.10 -13.89
CA VAL A 262 13.83 6.66 -13.59
C VAL A 262 12.72 6.01 -14.42
N VAL A 263 11.54 6.62 -14.46
CA VAL A 263 10.40 6.09 -15.25
C VAL A 263 10.73 6.07 -16.74
N MET A 264 11.26 7.17 -17.27
CA MET A 264 11.58 7.28 -18.70
C MET A 264 12.71 6.33 -19.11
N THR A 265 13.68 6.07 -18.22
CA THR A 265 14.73 5.05 -18.44
C THR A 265 14.11 3.64 -18.51
N ALA A 266 13.19 3.30 -17.62
CA ALA A 266 12.50 2.01 -17.68
C ALA A 266 11.66 1.83 -18.96
N LEU A 267 11.12 2.93 -19.52
CA LEU A 267 10.27 2.96 -20.71
C LEU A 267 11.05 3.09 -22.03
N LEU A 268 12.38 3.03 -22.02
CA LEU A 268 13.18 3.04 -23.24
C LEU A 268 12.82 1.85 -24.14
N LYS A 269 12.80 2.08 -25.45
CA LYS A 269 12.35 1.07 -26.43
C LYS A 269 13.34 -0.08 -26.54
N GLU A 270 14.62 0.23 -26.52
CA GLU A 270 15.72 -0.72 -26.59
C GLU A 270 15.97 -1.35 -25.21
N PRO A 271 15.81 -2.66 -25.04
CA PRO A 271 15.99 -3.32 -23.74
C PRO A 271 17.38 -3.05 -23.11
N GLU A 272 18.42 -2.94 -23.94
CA GLU A 272 19.79 -2.73 -23.46
C GLU A 272 20.04 -1.33 -22.87
N LYS A 273 19.19 -0.37 -23.18
CA LYS A 273 19.26 0.99 -22.62
C LYS A 273 18.47 1.16 -21.33
N ARG A 274 17.65 0.16 -20.96
CA ARG A 274 16.93 0.12 -19.69
C ARG A 274 17.87 -0.27 -18.55
N PHE A 275 17.35 -0.28 -17.31
CA PHE A 275 18.06 -0.87 -16.19
C PHE A 275 18.50 -2.30 -16.51
N ALA A 276 19.73 -2.66 -16.16
CA ALA A 276 20.28 -3.99 -16.44
C ALA A 276 19.55 -5.10 -15.67
N SER A 277 18.92 -4.76 -14.53
CA SER A 277 18.14 -5.70 -13.71
C SER A 277 17.13 -4.96 -12.85
N ALA A 278 16.14 -5.70 -12.34
CA ALA A 278 15.14 -5.13 -11.43
C ALA A 278 15.74 -4.67 -10.09
N ILE A 279 16.89 -5.21 -9.65
CA ILE A 279 17.58 -4.71 -8.45
C ILE A 279 18.30 -3.37 -8.71
N GLU A 280 18.74 -3.12 -9.91
CA GLU A 280 19.29 -1.81 -10.28
C GLU A 280 18.20 -0.74 -10.27
N LEU A 281 17.01 -1.04 -10.82
CA LEU A 281 15.85 -0.19 -10.70
C LEU A 281 15.48 0.05 -9.22
N ALA A 282 15.46 -1.01 -8.39
CA ALA A 282 15.21 -0.89 -6.96
C ALA A 282 16.25 0.02 -6.28
N GLY A 283 17.51 -0.07 -6.65
CA GLY A 283 18.59 0.81 -6.15
C GLY A 283 18.37 2.28 -6.50
N ALA A 284 17.91 2.58 -7.72
CA ALA A 284 17.54 3.94 -8.14
C ALA A 284 16.35 4.45 -7.32
N LEU A 285 15.32 3.63 -7.12
CA LEU A 285 14.14 3.95 -6.31
C LEU A 285 14.49 4.17 -4.82
N THR A 286 15.44 3.41 -4.27
CA THR A 286 15.91 3.60 -2.88
C THR A 286 16.51 4.98 -2.66
N LYS A 287 17.36 5.44 -3.58
CA LYS A 287 17.97 6.78 -3.50
C LYS A 287 16.90 7.88 -3.54
N LEU A 288 15.91 7.70 -4.41
CA LEU A 288 14.77 8.63 -4.52
C LEU A 288 13.93 8.65 -3.24
N HIS A 289 13.58 7.48 -2.70
CA HIS A 289 12.80 7.38 -1.47
C HIS A 289 13.48 8.06 -0.29
N GLN A 290 14.79 7.84 -0.11
CA GLN A 290 15.58 8.51 0.93
C GLN A 290 15.56 10.04 0.78
N LYS A 291 15.69 10.55 -0.45
CA LYS A 291 15.64 11.99 -0.74
C LYS A 291 14.26 12.57 -0.42
N LEU A 292 13.19 11.97 -0.94
CA LEU A 292 11.80 12.41 -0.73
C LEU A 292 11.44 12.40 0.74
N ARG A 293 11.78 11.33 1.46
CA ARG A 293 11.49 11.20 2.88
C ARG A 293 12.23 12.25 3.70
N SER A 294 13.51 12.52 3.38
CA SER A 294 14.29 13.56 4.06
C SER A 294 13.73 14.97 3.82
N GLU A 295 13.22 15.25 2.62
CA GLU A 295 12.56 16.53 2.29
C GLU A 295 11.19 16.62 2.99
N HIS A 296 10.41 15.54 2.97
CA HIS A 296 9.12 15.50 3.65
C HIS A 296 9.27 15.62 5.18
N ASP A 297 10.18 14.84 5.78
CA ASP A 297 10.49 14.94 7.21
C ASP A 297 10.96 16.36 7.61
N ARG A 298 11.63 17.09 6.72
CA ARG A 298 12.00 18.50 6.97
C ARG A 298 10.79 19.42 6.95
N LEU A 299 9.89 19.26 5.98
CA LEU A 299 8.66 20.07 5.88
C LEU A 299 7.74 19.78 7.07
N ASP A 300 7.48 18.52 7.36
CA ASP A 300 6.66 18.11 8.50
C ASP A 300 7.22 18.64 9.83
N ARG A 301 8.54 18.56 10.03
CA ARG A 301 9.18 19.09 11.24
C ARG A 301 9.13 20.61 11.32
N GLN A 302 9.18 21.31 10.19
CA GLN A 302 9.03 22.76 10.19
C GLN A 302 7.59 23.16 10.55
N GLU A 303 6.60 22.48 9.99
CA GLU A 303 5.19 22.69 10.36
C GLU A 303 4.95 22.36 11.83
N GLN A 304 5.47 21.24 12.32
CA GLN A 304 5.43 20.85 13.73
C GLN A 304 6.09 21.91 14.63
N PHE A 305 7.24 22.42 14.22
CA PHE A 305 7.91 23.50 14.94
C PHE A 305 7.04 24.76 15.04
N ASP A 306 6.43 25.18 13.92
CA ASP A 306 5.59 26.37 13.87
C ASP A 306 4.30 26.20 14.71
N VAL A 307 3.77 24.98 14.81
CA VAL A 307 2.67 24.65 15.71
C VAL A 307 3.11 24.72 17.16
N LEU A 308 4.19 24.03 17.54
CA LEU A 308 4.67 24.02 18.93
C LEU A 308 5.01 25.43 19.44
N ARG A 309 5.62 26.26 18.61
CA ARG A 309 6.00 27.64 18.97
C ARG A 309 4.80 28.51 19.37
N LYS A 310 3.58 28.18 18.87
CA LYS A 310 2.35 28.92 19.19
C LYS A 310 1.71 28.47 20.51
N LEU A 311 2.03 27.26 20.97
CA LEU A 311 1.46 26.73 22.19
C LEU A 311 1.97 27.45 23.42
N ARG A 312 1.08 27.75 24.38
CA ARG A 312 1.39 28.38 25.65
C ARG A 312 2.54 27.70 26.40
N PHE A 313 2.60 26.38 26.32
CA PHE A 313 3.64 25.53 26.90
C PHE A 313 5.05 26.01 26.49
N PHE A 314 5.24 26.38 25.21
CA PHE A 314 6.53 26.69 24.61
C PHE A 314 6.87 28.18 24.56
N HIS A 315 6.07 29.07 25.13
CA HIS A 315 6.31 30.52 25.05
C HIS A 315 7.68 30.97 25.62
N ASP A 316 8.19 30.27 26.63
CA ASP A 316 9.47 30.56 27.24
C ASP A 316 10.66 29.82 26.62
N PHE A 317 10.41 28.96 25.62
CA PHE A 317 11.46 28.18 24.96
C PHE A 317 12.08 28.93 23.79
N SER A 318 13.40 28.83 23.66
CA SER A 318 14.09 29.30 22.46
C SER A 318 13.83 28.34 21.27
N HIS A 319 14.08 28.85 20.05
CA HIS A 319 13.94 28.01 18.84
C HIS A 319 14.80 26.74 18.92
N ALA A 320 16.02 26.83 19.45
CA ALA A 320 16.92 25.69 19.61
C ALA A 320 16.33 24.62 20.55
N GLU A 321 15.77 25.05 21.69
CA GLU A 321 15.13 24.18 22.68
C GLU A 321 13.88 23.50 22.10
N ILE A 322 13.05 24.19 21.31
CA ILE A 322 11.89 23.58 20.61
C ILE A 322 12.37 22.50 19.63
N TRP A 323 13.45 22.73 18.90
CA TRP A 323 14.05 21.72 18.02
C TRP A 323 14.60 20.52 18.80
N GLU A 324 15.13 20.70 20.00
CA GLU A 324 15.54 19.59 20.86
C GLU A 324 14.33 18.75 21.27
N VAL A 325 13.22 19.39 21.65
CA VAL A 325 11.97 18.71 21.99
C VAL A 325 11.42 17.91 20.81
N LEU A 326 11.36 18.51 19.63
CA LEU A 326 10.90 17.83 18.41
C LEU A 326 11.71 16.58 18.09
N ARG A 327 13.01 16.58 18.34
CA ARG A 327 13.85 15.38 18.14
C ARG A 327 13.60 14.29 19.16
N ALA A 328 13.14 14.64 20.36
CA ALA A 328 12.88 13.72 21.46
C ALA A 328 11.40 13.36 21.62
N SER A 329 10.54 13.74 20.67
CA SER A 329 9.10 13.59 20.76
C SER A 329 8.51 12.82 19.58
N GLU A 330 7.33 12.29 19.81
CA GLU A 330 6.49 11.63 18.82
C GLU A 330 5.09 12.26 18.80
N TRP A 331 4.54 12.46 17.63
CA TRP A 331 3.18 12.96 17.45
C TRP A 331 2.19 11.80 17.44
N CYS A 332 1.13 11.88 18.26
CA CYS A 332 0.12 10.87 18.43
C CYS A 332 -1.27 11.48 18.25
N THR A 333 -2.17 10.76 17.59
CA THR A 333 -3.58 11.15 17.45
C THR A 333 -4.48 10.12 18.12
N TYR A 334 -5.56 10.60 18.75
CA TYR A 334 -6.53 9.79 19.48
C TYR A 334 -7.95 10.21 19.10
N GLN A 335 -8.88 9.25 19.19
CA GLN A 335 -10.30 9.50 19.01
C GLN A 335 -10.97 9.76 20.37
N PRO A 336 -12.16 10.40 20.41
CA PRO A 336 -12.92 10.53 21.63
C PRO A 336 -13.11 9.15 22.31
N GLU A 337 -13.03 9.13 23.64
CA GLU A 337 -13.10 7.96 24.53
C GLU A 337 -11.82 7.08 24.57
N ASP A 338 -10.81 7.36 23.74
CA ASP A 338 -9.53 6.65 23.83
C ASP A 338 -8.86 6.93 25.17
N GLU A 339 -8.36 5.86 25.83
CA GLU A 339 -7.59 5.94 27.07
C GLU A 339 -6.10 6.12 26.75
N ILE A 340 -5.51 7.26 27.16
CA ILE A 340 -4.11 7.61 26.88
C ILE A 340 -3.19 7.15 28.02
N ILE A 341 -3.66 7.31 29.26
CA ILE A 341 -2.95 6.90 30.48
C ILE A 341 -3.95 6.22 31.41
N ARG A 342 -3.52 5.11 32.04
CA ARG A 342 -4.27 4.43 33.08
C ARG A 342 -3.65 4.65 34.46
N GLU A 343 -4.48 4.96 35.46
CA GLU A 343 -4.07 5.12 36.85
C GLU A 343 -3.33 3.85 37.36
N GLY A 344 -2.21 4.04 38.01
CA GLY A 344 -1.38 2.96 38.57
C GLY A 344 -0.33 2.35 37.63
N GLU A 345 -0.36 2.63 36.34
CA GLU A 345 0.66 2.19 35.39
C GLU A 345 2.02 2.82 35.66
N LEU A 346 3.08 2.10 35.27
CA LEU A 346 4.47 2.59 35.26
C LEU A 346 4.81 3.03 33.83
N ASP A 347 5.05 4.33 33.64
CA ASP A 347 5.42 4.87 32.34
C ASP A 347 6.24 6.15 32.56
N ASP A 348 7.28 6.37 31.75
CA ASP A 348 8.20 7.51 31.83
C ASP A 348 7.87 8.68 30.89
N ARG A 349 6.74 8.58 30.18
CA ARG A 349 6.32 9.56 29.16
C ARG A 349 5.40 10.62 29.75
N PHE A 350 5.52 11.84 29.26
CA PHE A 350 4.55 12.89 29.45
C PHE A 350 4.05 13.41 28.10
N TYR A 351 2.95 14.15 28.14
CA TYR A 351 2.22 14.55 26.96
C TYR A 351 1.91 16.04 26.98
N ILE A 352 1.97 16.70 25.83
CA ILE A 352 1.59 18.09 25.62
C ILE A 352 0.44 18.10 24.62
N ILE A 353 -0.65 18.77 24.94
CA ILE A 353 -1.84 18.85 24.08
C ILE A 353 -1.59 19.89 23.00
N VAL A 354 -1.59 19.43 21.74
CA VAL A 354 -1.47 20.28 20.55
C VAL A 354 -2.83 20.78 20.12
N ASN A 355 -3.83 19.87 20.10
CA ASN A 355 -5.21 20.18 19.74
C ASN A 355 -6.15 19.20 20.44
N GLY A 356 -7.34 19.67 20.81
CA GLY A 356 -8.34 18.85 21.49
C GLY A 356 -8.29 19.00 23.00
N SER A 357 -8.98 18.08 23.71
CA SER A 357 -9.09 18.10 25.16
C SER A 357 -9.16 16.71 25.76
N VAL A 358 -8.73 16.57 27.02
CA VAL A 358 -8.77 15.33 27.80
C VAL A 358 -9.44 15.49 29.13
N SER A 359 -10.10 14.40 29.63
CA SER A 359 -10.55 14.31 31.02
C SER A 359 -9.46 13.70 31.90
N VAL A 360 -9.38 14.18 33.11
CA VAL A 360 -8.52 13.64 34.18
C VAL A 360 -9.45 12.95 35.19
N GLU A 361 -9.28 11.65 35.37
CA GLU A 361 -10.11 10.83 36.26
C GLU A 361 -9.23 10.20 37.35
N SER A 362 -9.61 10.34 38.61
CA SER A 362 -9.00 9.59 39.73
C SER A 362 -10.04 8.74 40.40
N GLY A 363 -9.82 7.43 40.38
CA GLY A 363 -10.83 6.45 40.75
C GLY A 363 -12.05 6.52 39.81
N ARG A 364 -13.23 6.87 40.39
CA ARG A 364 -14.49 7.02 39.62
C ARG A 364 -14.95 8.48 39.46
N ARG A 365 -14.09 9.45 39.76
CA ARG A 365 -14.45 10.87 39.69
C ARG A 365 -13.59 11.59 38.68
N GLN A 366 -14.23 12.34 37.80
CA GLN A 366 -13.54 13.30 36.95
C GLN A 366 -13.07 14.46 37.83
N THR A 367 -11.76 14.71 37.82
CA THR A 367 -11.11 15.73 38.65
C THR A 367 -10.76 17.00 37.88
N GLY A 368 -10.77 16.93 36.54
CA GLY A 368 -10.46 18.09 35.71
C GLY A 368 -10.58 17.80 34.22
N VAL A 369 -10.40 18.87 33.42
CA VAL A 369 -10.27 18.83 31.96
C VAL A 369 -9.03 19.64 31.61
N LEU A 370 -8.26 19.13 30.65
CA LEU A 370 -7.07 19.83 30.12
C LEU A 370 -7.29 20.06 28.62
N GLY A 371 -6.77 21.18 28.10
CA GLY A 371 -6.94 21.61 26.73
C GLY A 371 -5.63 21.97 26.05
N GLU A 372 -5.72 22.59 24.89
CA GLU A 372 -4.58 23.00 24.06
C GLU A 372 -3.53 23.80 24.87
N GLY A 373 -2.27 23.41 24.72
CA GLY A 373 -1.14 24.00 25.43
C GLY A 373 -0.96 23.51 26.85
N ASP A 374 -1.83 22.66 27.39
CA ASP A 374 -1.63 21.99 28.67
C ASP A 374 -0.76 20.75 28.54
N CYS A 375 -0.19 20.28 29.64
CA CYS A 375 0.57 19.05 29.72
C CYS A 375 -0.01 18.12 30.80
N PHE A 376 0.23 16.82 30.65
CA PHE A 376 -0.11 15.81 31.64
C PHE A 376 0.87 14.64 31.64
N GLY A 377 0.88 13.90 32.75
CA GLY A 377 1.82 12.79 32.93
C GLY A 377 3.22 13.23 33.38
N GLU A 378 3.41 14.49 33.73
CA GLU A 378 4.67 15.08 34.19
C GLU A 378 5.18 14.45 35.51
N ALA A 379 4.33 13.83 36.30
CA ALA A 379 4.74 13.07 37.49
C ALA A 379 5.68 11.90 37.15
N SER A 380 5.62 11.38 35.93
CA SER A 380 6.54 10.33 35.43
C SER A 380 7.98 10.82 35.24
N TYR A 381 8.18 12.14 35.14
CA TYR A 381 9.49 12.75 35.09
C TYR A 381 10.29 12.52 36.39
N VAL A 382 9.56 12.23 37.47
CA VAL A 382 10.17 11.75 38.72
C VAL A 382 10.32 10.24 38.64
N ARG A 383 11.55 9.73 38.59
CA ARG A 383 11.87 8.31 38.44
C ARG A 383 11.06 7.44 39.40
N GLY A 384 10.36 6.45 38.87
CA GLY A 384 9.61 5.45 39.64
C GLY A 384 8.19 5.90 40.05
N ALA A 385 7.70 7.07 39.64
CA ALA A 385 6.33 7.48 39.93
C ALA A 385 5.33 6.66 39.10
N ARG A 386 4.30 6.14 39.80
CA ARG A 386 3.12 5.57 39.12
C ARG A 386 2.19 6.66 38.64
N ARG A 387 1.40 6.39 37.60
CA ARG A 387 0.36 7.27 37.11
C ARG A 387 -0.69 7.53 38.21
N THR A 388 -0.94 8.80 38.49
CA THR A 388 -1.85 9.22 39.58
C THR A 388 -3.30 9.36 39.14
N ALA A 389 -3.57 9.33 37.84
CA ALA A 389 -4.90 9.46 37.25
C ALA A 389 -4.98 8.75 35.90
N THR A 390 -6.19 8.40 35.50
CA THR A 390 -6.53 7.96 34.14
C THR A 390 -6.83 9.19 33.28
N ILE A 391 -6.32 9.21 32.06
CA ILE A 391 -6.52 10.30 31.10
C ILE A 391 -7.23 9.73 29.87
N LYS A 392 -8.35 10.34 29.47
CA LYS A 392 -9.13 9.97 28.30
C LYS A 392 -9.36 11.16 27.37
N ALA A 393 -9.40 10.91 26.09
CA ALA A 393 -9.74 11.91 25.09
C ALA A 393 -11.24 12.27 25.16
N ILE A 394 -11.57 13.56 25.17
CA ILE A 394 -12.97 14.05 25.10
C ILE A 394 -13.34 14.43 23.67
N SER A 395 -12.36 14.90 22.90
CA SER A 395 -12.52 15.30 21.49
C SER A 395 -11.46 14.62 20.62
N PRO A 396 -11.53 14.70 19.29
CA PRO A 396 -10.39 14.36 18.45
C PRO A 396 -9.14 15.08 18.95
N LEU A 397 -8.07 14.34 19.21
CA LEU A 397 -6.95 14.80 20.03
C LEU A 397 -5.63 14.58 19.32
N THR A 398 -4.78 15.59 19.31
CA THR A 398 -3.38 15.50 18.87
C THR A 398 -2.46 15.84 20.03
N LEU A 399 -1.52 14.96 20.31
CA LEU A 399 -0.55 15.09 21.40
C LEU A 399 0.88 15.03 20.89
N VAL A 400 1.76 15.73 21.56
CA VAL A 400 3.21 15.49 21.53
C VAL A 400 3.58 14.67 22.75
N ARG A 401 4.07 13.45 22.52
CA ARG A 401 4.55 12.50 23.51
C ARG A 401 6.06 12.64 23.66
N VAL A 402 6.55 12.87 24.88
CA VAL A 402 7.98 13.02 25.18
C VAL A 402 8.36 11.99 26.25
N SER A 403 9.46 11.26 26.01
CA SER A 403 10.04 10.37 27.02
C SER A 403 10.92 11.14 27.99
N SER A 404 10.80 10.89 29.28
CA SER A 404 11.67 11.50 30.31
C SER A 404 13.15 11.16 30.08
N THR A 405 13.43 9.92 29.66
CA THR A 405 14.79 9.46 29.34
C THR A 405 15.43 10.26 28.20
N LEU A 406 14.64 10.56 27.14
CA LEU A 406 15.14 11.38 26.03
C LEU A 406 15.30 12.83 26.40
N LEU A 407 14.43 13.35 27.28
CA LEU A 407 14.58 14.72 27.80
C LEU A 407 15.84 14.87 28.65
N GLU A 408 16.23 13.88 29.44
CA GLU A 408 17.48 13.89 30.21
C GLU A 408 18.73 14.01 29.30
N GLN A 409 18.64 13.63 28.04
CA GLN A 409 19.71 13.77 27.04
C GLN A 409 19.71 15.15 26.33
N SER A 410 18.71 15.98 26.57
CA SER A 410 18.65 17.33 26.04
C SER A 410 19.60 18.28 26.79
N SER A 411 19.79 19.53 26.27
CA SER A 411 20.61 20.52 26.91
C SER A 411 20.08 20.87 28.30
N SER A 412 21.00 21.24 29.23
CA SER A 412 20.61 21.69 30.57
C SER A 412 19.67 22.91 30.55
N ALA A 413 19.75 23.75 29.52
CA ALA A 413 18.83 24.86 29.30
C ALA A 413 17.41 24.37 29.01
N CYS A 414 17.26 23.38 28.12
CA CYS A 414 15.98 22.77 27.79
C CYS A 414 15.36 22.08 29.01
N GLN A 415 16.14 21.27 29.76
CA GLN A 415 15.69 20.65 31.01
C GLN A 415 15.20 21.66 32.05
N LEU A 416 15.92 22.75 32.21
CA LEU A 416 15.52 23.81 33.12
C LEU A 416 14.19 24.47 32.70
N ARG A 417 13.95 24.64 31.40
CA ARG A 417 12.68 25.16 30.89
C ARG A 417 11.53 24.24 31.23
N PHE A 418 11.67 22.94 30.95
CA PHE A 418 10.66 21.97 31.33
C PHE A 418 10.33 22.03 32.83
N ASN A 419 11.34 22.01 33.68
CA ASN A 419 11.15 22.10 35.14
C ASN A 419 10.36 23.36 35.54
N LYS A 420 10.65 24.52 34.95
CA LYS A 420 9.90 25.75 35.19
C LYS A 420 8.44 25.67 34.74
N VAL A 421 8.17 25.09 33.56
CA VAL A 421 6.81 24.98 33.06
C VAL A 421 6.02 23.96 33.88
N PHE A 422 6.61 22.81 34.25
CA PHE A 422 5.96 21.87 35.14
C PHE A 422 5.63 22.43 36.50
N LEU A 423 6.54 23.16 37.13
CA LEU A 423 6.29 23.86 38.43
C LEU A 423 5.15 24.85 38.31
N ARG A 424 5.12 25.64 37.23
CA ARG A 424 4.02 26.60 36.97
C ARG A 424 2.70 25.86 36.82
N SER A 425 2.63 24.83 36.00
CA SER A 425 1.44 24.01 35.78
C SER A 425 0.92 23.37 37.08
N LEU A 426 1.81 22.87 37.93
CA LEU A 426 1.45 22.28 39.22
C LEU A 426 0.91 23.34 40.19
N ILE A 427 1.52 24.52 40.25
CA ILE A 427 1.05 25.64 41.10
C ILE A 427 -0.33 26.11 40.66
N GLU A 428 -0.56 26.31 39.37
CA GLU A 428 -1.87 26.67 38.80
C GLU A 428 -2.97 25.66 39.16
N ARG A 429 -2.68 24.35 39.06
CA ARG A 429 -3.60 23.31 39.45
C ARG A 429 -3.90 23.28 40.97
N LEU A 430 -2.90 23.50 41.81
CA LEU A 430 -3.08 23.55 43.26
C LEU A 430 -3.91 24.75 43.70
N GLN A 431 -3.82 25.85 42.99
CA GLN A 431 -4.57 27.08 43.29
C GLN A 431 -6.01 27.06 42.76
N GLY A 432 -6.42 26.01 42.02
CA GLY A 432 -7.75 25.91 41.43
C GLY A 432 -8.06 26.97 40.36
N ILE A 433 -7.05 27.65 39.85
CA ILE A 433 -7.17 28.64 38.79
C ILE A 433 -7.28 27.83 37.47
N ALA A 434 -8.49 27.61 36.97
CA ALA A 434 -8.68 27.19 35.60
C ALA A 434 -8.04 28.27 34.69
N PRO A 435 -7.29 27.89 33.63
CA PRO A 435 -6.73 28.84 32.69
C PRO A 435 -7.87 29.69 32.09
N ALA A 436 -7.75 31.02 32.22
CA ALA A 436 -8.68 31.91 31.56
C ALA A 436 -8.61 31.70 30.05
N ALA A 437 -9.76 31.33 29.44
CA ALA A 437 -9.90 31.30 27.98
C ALA A 437 -9.68 32.74 27.46
N THR A 438 -8.59 32.95 26.76
CA THR A 438 -8.35 34.12 25.92
C THR A 438 -8.26 33.72 24.46
#